data_57516b719109ffcb800858f425c35ffe
#
_entry.id   57516b719109ffcb800858f425c35ffe
#
_cell.length_a   1.000
_cell.length_b   1.000
_cell.length_c   1.000
_cell.angle_alpha   90.00
_cell.angle_beta   90.00
_cell.angle_gamma   90.00
#
_symmetry.space_group_name_H-M   'P 1'
#
loop_
_entity.id
_entity.type
_entity.pdbx_description
1 polymer ?
#
loop_
_entity_poly.entity_id
_entity_poly.type
_entity_poly.pdbx_seq_one_letter_code
_entity_poly.pdbx_strand_id
1 'polypeptide(L)'
;LSVKKSWAIRYNSEAVSPVIGTILMVSTTVVLVAILFVMVIGFGGNSFSPSVLVLDKSSVPNGYKVQLTEATADVKWGDIIIQLNEGPNTTSWTNLTTADLVSSTSPTMWHHGSPLHLDNLSVFLNITDLSGNGKIDRGDSLTFTTCSSPTFVTTLTYTLTLVYKPTGGSILSSPIF
;
A
#
# COMPACT_ATOMS: atom_id res chain seq x y z
N LEU A 1 -22.62 -17.89 -87.19
CA LEU A 1 -22.55 -16.74 -86.35
C LEU A 1 -22.73 -17.11 -84.89
N SER A 2 -21.60 -17.18 -84.10
CA SER A 2 -21.62 -17.55 -82.71
C SER A 2 -21.67 -16.25 -81.91
N VAL A 3 -22.79 -16.01 -81.22
CA VAL A 3 -22.95 -14.90 -80.29
C VAL A 3 -22.35 -15.27 -78.97
N LYS A 4 -21.18 -14.74 -78.64
CA LYS A 4 -20.58 -14.78 -77.29
C LYS A 4 -21.40 -13.93 -76.36
N LYS A 5 -22.19 -14.57 -75.49
CA LYS A 5 -22.92 -13.95 -74.41
C LYS A 5 -21.91 -13.54 -73.31
N SER A 6 -21.47 -12.29 -73.30
CA SER A 6 -20.60 -11.75 -72.21
C SER A 6 -21.45 -11.57 -70.95
N TRP A 7 -21.18 -12.38 -69.95
CA TRP A 7 -21.71 -12.17 -68.62
C TRP A 7 -20.97 -10.96 -67.97
N ALA A 8 -21.57 -9.78 -68.07
CA ALA A 8 -21.11 -8.66 -67.30
C ALA A 8 -21.51 -8.92 -65.86
N ILE A 9 -20.55 -9.33 -65.03
CA ILE A 9 -20.70 -9.31 -63.59
C ILE A 9 -20.80 -7.80 -63.21
N ARG A 10 -22.03 -7.35 -63.05
CA ARG A 10 -22.23 -6.06 -62.37
C ARG A 10 -21.80 -6.28 -60.91
N TYR A 11 -20.63 -5.78 -60.57
CA TYR A 11 -20.30 -5.52 -59.19
C TYR A 11 -21.31 -4.44 -58.74
N ASN A 12 -22.33 -4.93 -58.03
CA ASN A 12 -23.24 -4.05 -57.32
C ASN A 12 -22.44 -3.50 -56.14
N SER A 13 -21.74 -2.39 -56.37
CA SER A 13 -21.10 -1.59 -55.33
C SER A 13 -22.13 -0.72 -54.58
N GLU A 14 -23.37 -1.25 -54.51
CA GLU A 14 -24.34 -0.63 -53.63
C GLU A 14 -23.87 -0.93 -52.19
N ALA A 15 -23.31 0.10 -51.71
CA ALA A 15 -22.90 0.36 -50.38
C ALA A 15 -23.68 -0.45 -49.36
N VAL A 16 -22.95 -1.10 -48.46
CA VAL A 16 -23.44 -1.57 -47.18
C VAL A 16 -24.63 -0.70 -46.78
N SER A 17 -25.82 -1.29 -46.70
CA SER A 17 -27.04 -0.55 -46.38
C SER A 17 -26.75 0.48 -45.28
N PRO A 18 -27.20 1.72 -45.40
CA PRO A 18 -26.95 2.74 -44.37
C PRO A 18 -27.29 2.28 -42.95
N VAL A 19 -28.25 1.36 -42.85
CA VAL A 19 -28.64 0.73 -41.58
C VAL A 19 -27.52 -0.17 -41.03
N ILE A 20 -26.84 -0.93 -41.85
CA ILE A 20 -25.71 -1.75 -41.40
C ILE A 20 -24.54 -0.89 -40.97
N GLY A 21 -24.29 0.22 -41.71
CA GLY A 21 -23.28 1.18 -41.33
C GLY A 21 -23.54 1.83 -39.98
N THR A 22 -24.77 2.21 -39.68
CA THR A 22 -25.15 2.80 -38.38
C THR A 22 -25.06 1.77 -37.26
N ILE A 23 -25.48 0.52 -37.47
CA ILE A 23 -25.37 -0.55 -36.46
C ILE A 23 -23.90 -0.82 -36.16
N LEU A 24 -23.03 -0.92 -37.16
CA LEU A 24 -21.59 -1.10 -36.95
C LEU A 24 -20.98 0.06 -36.18
N MET A 25 -21.33 1.31 -36.55
CA MET A 25 -20.83 2.50 -35.86
C MET A 25 -21.24 2.51 -34.37
N VAL A 26 -22.50 2.24 -34.09
CA VAL A 26 -23.00 2.15 -32.71
C VAL A 26 -22.31 1.02 -31.94
N SER A 27 -22.18 -0.16 -32.55
CA SER A 27 -21.54 -1.30 -31.92
C SER A 27 -20.06 -1.03 -31.57
N THR A 28 -19.32 -0.42 -32.50
CA THR A 28 -17.91 -0.07 -32.26
C THR A 28 -17.76 1.01 -31.19
N THR A 29 -18.63 2.01 -31.18
CA THR A 29 -18.59 3.07 -30.14
C THR A 29 -18.91 2.52 -28.76
N VAL A 30 -19.89 1.61 -28.61
CA VAL A 30 -20.22 0.97 -27.34
C VAL A 30 -19.05 0.15 -26.82
N VAL A 31 -18.41 -0.64 -27.70
CA VAL A 31 -17.24 -1.45 -27.31
C VAL A 31 -16.07 -0.54 -26.89
N LEU A 32 -15.80 0.54 -27.65
CA LEU A 32 -14.74 1.47 -27.27
C LEU A 32 -15.02 2.16 -25.95
N VAL A 33 -16.25 2.61 -25.71
CA VAL A 33 -16.64 3.21 -24.43
C VAL A 33 -16.50 2.20 -23.29
N ALA A 34 -16.90 0.97 -23.49
CA ALA A 34 -16.75 -0.08 -22.48
C ALA A 34 -15.28 -0.34 -22.14
N ILE A 35 -14.40 -0.43 -23.13
CA ILE A 35 -12.96 -0.62 -22.94
C ILE A 35 -12.37 0.60 -22.20
N LEU A 36 -12.70 1.82 -22.62
CA LEU A 36 -12.25 3.04 -21.97
C LEU A 36 -12.75 3.12 -20.52
N PHE A 37 -13.99 2.74 -20.27
CA PHE A 37 -14.57 2.71 -18.92
C PHE A 37 -13.82 1.73 -18.01
N VAL A 38 -13.58 0.50 -18.48
CA VAL A 38 -12.79 -0.49 -17.72
C VAL A 38 -11.36 -0.01 -17.51
N MET A 39 -10.77 0.63 -18.53
CA MET A 39 -9.43 1.17 -18.42
C MET A 39 -9.36 2.31 -17.39
N VAL A 40 -10.31 3.23 -17.43
CA VAL A 40 -10.38 4.35 -16.47
C VAL A 40 -10.66 3.85 -15.06
N ILE A 41 -11.57 2.91 -14.85
CA ILE A 41 -11.78 2.29 -13.54
C ILE A 41 -10.57 1.45 -13.11
N GLY A 42 -9.97 0.71 -14.04
CA GLY A 42 -8.78 -0.11 -13.76
C GLY A 42 -7.54 0.72 -13.42
N PHE A 43 -7.39 1.90 -14.02
CA PHE A 43 -6.33 2.86 -13.65
C PHE A 43 -6.75 3.82 -12.53
N GLY A 44 -8.06 3.99 -12.31
CA GLY A 44 -8.60 4.84 -11.24
C GLY A 44 -8.80 4.13 -9.92
N GLY A 45 -8.47 2.86 -9.83
CA GLY A 45 -8.18 2.22 -8.55
C GLY A 45 -6.97 2.92 -7.98
N ASN A 46 -7.21 4.00 -7.25
CA ASN A 46 -6.17 4.70 -6.50
C ASN A 46 -5.56 3.72 -5.50
N SER A 47 -4.59 2.96 -5.93
CA SER A 47 -3.57 2.41 -5.06
C SER A 47 -2.64 3.58 -4.66
N PHE A 48 -3.25 4.68 -4.17
CA PHE A 48 -2.47 5.72 -3.51
C PHE A 48 -1.93 5.06 -2.23
N SER A 49 -0.70 4.62 -2.33
CA SER A 49 0.05 4.16 -1.17
C SER A 49 0.74 5.40 -0.62
N PRO A 50 0.31 5.93 0.51
CA PRO A 50 1.03 7.01 1.14
C PRO A 50 2.46 6.56 1.40
N SER A 51 3.42 7.46 1.32
CA SER A 51 4.80 7.17 1.72
C SER A 51 5.10 7.81 3.07
N VAL A 52 5.83 7.08 3.88
CA VAL A 52 6.35 7.55 5.16
C VAL A 52 7.87 7.55 5.09
N LEU A 53 8.49 8.60 5.56
CA LEU A 53 9.95 8.72 5.59
C LEU A 53 10.46 8.54 7.04
N VAL A 54 11.57 7.85 7.18
CA VAL A 54 12.29 7.75 8.45
C VAL A 54 13.22 8.94 8.58
N LEU A 55 13.15 9.65 9.70
CA LEU A 55 14.03 10.77 9.99
C LEU A 55 15.33 10.28 10.61
N ASP A 56 15.20 9.53 11.68
CA ASP A 56 16.32 9.17 12.51
C ASP A 56 16.15 7.77 13.09
N LYS A 57 17.28 7.13 13.29
CA LYS A 57 17.38 5.81 13.91
C LYS A 57 18.36 5.92 15.05
N SER A 58 17.92 5.59 16.24
CA SER A 58 18.75 5.67 17.42
C SER A 58 18.68 4.36 18.22
N SER A 59 19.82 4.00 18.80
CA SER A 59 19.87 2.88 19.75
C SER A 59 19.30 3.34 21.09
N VAL A 60 18.48 2.49 21.70
CA VAL A 60 17.96 2.66 23.05
C VAL A 60 18.35 1.43 23.87
N PRO A 61 18.28 1.47 25.20
CA PRO A 61 18.56 0.30 26.00
C PRO A 61 17.72 -0.90 25.56
N ASN A 62 18.38 -1.98 25.19
CA ASN A 62 17.79 -3.23 24.70
C ASN A 62 16.93 -3.08 23.43
N GLY A 63 17.21 -2.09 22.58
CA GLY A 63 16.39 -1.92 21.39
C GLY A 63 16.78 -0.78 20.49
N TYR A 64 15.84 -0.43 19.62
CA TYR A 64 16.00 0.61 18.63
C TYR A 64 14.76 1.49 18.56
N LYS A 65 14.99 2.78 18.38
CA LYS A 65 13.96 3.78 18.15
C LYS A 65 14.08 4.31 16.73
N VAL A 66 12.96 4.29 16.02
CA VAL A 66 12.82 4.85 14.68
C VAL A 66 11.89 6.05 14.78
N GLN A 67 12.37 7.22 14.38
CA GLN A 67 11.59 8.45 14.33
C GLN A 67 11.12 8.73 12.92
N LEU A 68 9.85 9.06 12.76
CA LEU A 68 9.22 9.35 11.48
C LEU A 68 9.33 10.83 11.15
N THR A 69 9.50 11.16 9.86
CA THR A 69 9.56 12.55 9.40
C THR A 69 8.23 13.10 9.01
N GLU A 70 7.56 12.39 8.09
CA GLU A 70 6.39 12.89 7.43
C GLU A 70 5.68 11.75 6.70
N ALA A 71 4.35 11.76 6.74
CA ALA A 71 3.52 10.97 5.85
C ALA A 71 3.02 11.87 4.73
N THR A 72 3.05 11.40 3.48
CA THR A 72 2.58 12.18 2.31
C THR A 72 1.07 12.35 2.27
N ALA A 73 0.34 11.68 3.15
CA ALA A 73 -1.10 11.77 3.32
C ALA A 73 -1.47 11.53 4.78
N ASP A 74 -2.71 11.88 5.13
CA ASP A 74 -3.31 11.61 6.45
C ASP A 74 -3.44 10.10 6.70
N VAL A 75 -2.38 9.46 7.19
CA VAL A 75 -2.35 8.04 7.54
C VAL A 75 -2.60 7.89 9.02
N LYS A 76 -3.61 7.12 9.38
CA LYS A 76 -3.89 6.80 10.78
C LYS A 76 -3.10 5.58 11.23
N TRP A 77 -2.66 5.56 12.47
CA TRP A 77 -1.99 4.41 13.06
C TRP A 77 -2.83 3.12 12.97
N GLY A 78 -4.17 3.23 13.05
CA GLY A 78 -5.08 2.10 12.91
C GLY A 78 -5.11 1.48 11.52
N ASP A 79 -4.72 2.22 10.49
CA ASP A 79 -4.76 1.80 9.09
C ASP A 79 -3.43 1.19 8.63
N ILE A 80 -2.48 0.98 9.53
CA ILE A 80 -1.20 0.37 9.20
C ILE A 80 -1.00 -0.97 9.89
N ILE A 81 -0.14 -1.79 9.29
CA ILE A 81 0.47 -2.97 9.86
C ILE A 81 1.96 -2.65 10.00
N ILE A 82 2.48 -2.82 11.19
CA ILE A 82 3.91 -2.68 11.44
C ILE A 82 4.53 -4.07 11.39
N GLN A 83 5.53 -4.24 10.55
CA GLN A 83 6.25 -5.49 10.38
C GLN A 83 7.72 -5.28 10.69
N LEU A 84 8.29 -6.19 11.45
CA LEU A 84 9.72 -6.29 11.67
C LEU A 84 10.20 -7.61 11.07
N ASN A 85 11.15 -7.52 10.16
CA ASN A 85 11.69 -8.65 9.43
C ASN A 85 13.16 -8.87 9.79
N GLU A 86 13.54 -10.13 9.96
CA GLU A 86 14.90 -10.61 10.13
C GLU A 86 15.13 -11.74 9.13
N GLY A 87 15.71 -11.43 7.97
CA GLY A 87 15.82 -12.40 6.89
C GLY A 87 14.46 -12.96 6.46
N PRO A 88 14.21 -14.28 6.58
CA PRO A 88 12.94 -14.89 6.25
C PRO A 88 11.89 -14.76 7.36
N ASN A 89 12.31 -14.41 8.58
CA ASN A 89 11.42 -14.31 9.73
C ASN A 89 10.74 -12.95 9.78
N THR A 90 9.43 -12.95 10.04
CA THR A 90 8.62 -11.73 10.11
C THR A 90 7.71 -11.78 11.31
N THR A 91 7.68 -10.71 12.07
CA THR A 91 6.64 -10.46 13.08
C THR A 91 5.82 -9.24 12.70
N SER A 92 4.53 -9.21 13.01
CA SER A 92 3.65 -8.13 12.59
C SER A 92 2.64 -7.74 13.68
N TRP A 93 2.47 -6.42 13.86
CA TRP A 93 1.47 -5.81 14.72
C TRP A 93 0.33 -5.28 13.85
N THR A 94 -0.85 -5.92 13.95
CA THR A 94 -1.98 -5.66 13.05
C THR A 94 -3.14 -4.93 13.69
N ASN A 95 -3.27 -5.00 15.01
CA ASN A 95 -4.43 -4.49 15.76
C ASN A 95 -4.06 -3.21 16.53
N LEU A 96 -3.54 -2.24 15.79
CA LEU A 96 -3.32 -0.90 16.34
C LEU A 96 -4.67 -0.19 16.39
N THR A 97 -5.17 0.09 17.58
CA THR A 97 -6.41 0.85 17.75
C THR A 97 -6.08 2.33 17.88
N THR A 98 -6.64 3.14 16.98
CA THR A 98 -6.46 4.60 17.04
C THR A 98 -7.02 5.20 18.31
N ALA A 99 -8.00 4.56 18.95
CA ALA A 99 -8.57 5.00 20.20
C ALA A 99 -7.54 5.02 21.35
N ASP A 100 -6.55 4.13 21.30
CA ASP A 100 -5.50 4.07 22.31
C ASP A 100 -4.42 5.14 22.10
N LEU A 101 -4.35 5.70 20.87
CA LEU A 101 -3.37 6.70 20.47
C LEU A 101 -3.93 8.13 20.46
N VAL A 102 -5.25 8.27 20.49
CA VAL A 102 -5.89 9.59 20.57
C VAL A 102 -6.11 9.94 22.04
N SER A 103 -5.39 10.92 22.52
CA SER A 103 -5.53 11.44 23.88
C SER A 103 -5.65 12.95 23.87
N SER A 104 -6.34 13.49 24.85
CA SER A 104 -6.38 14.93 25.07
C SER A 104 -5.05 15.50 25.58
N THR A 105 -4.11 14.62 25.97
CA THR A 105 -2.76 15.00 26.42
C THR A 105 -1.74 14.45 25.44
N SER A 106 -0.94 15.34 24.87
CA SER A 106 0.19 15.02 23.99
C SER A 106 1.48 14.99 24.81
N PRO A 107 2.42 14.10 24.59
CA PRO A 107 2.39 12.96 23.64
C PRO A 107 1.57 11.76 24.14
N THR A 108 0.98 11.00 23.23
CA THR A 108 0.31 9.74 23.54
C THR A 108 1.25 8.59 23.30
N MET A 109 1.32 7.67 24.24
CA MET A 109 2.14 6.46 24.15
C MET A 109 1.24 5.24 24.11
N TRP A 110 1.44 4.42 23.11
CA TRP A 110 0.78 3.12 22.99
C TRP A 110 1.79 2.00 23.15
N HIS A 111 1.43 1.00 23.92
CA HIS A 111 2.26 -0.17 24.19
C HIS A 111 1.51 -1.42 23.77
N HIS A 112 2.14 -2.26 22.98
CA HIS A 112 1.60 -3.60 22.76
C HIS A 112 1.75 -4.42 24.04
N GLY A 113 0.63 -4.90 24.58
CA GLY A 113 0.57 -5.53 25.89
C GLY A 113 1.36 -6.85 26.04
N SER A 114 1.70 -7.50 24.92
CA SER A 114 2.46 -8.74 24.90
C SER A 114 3.58 -8.65 23.87
N PRO A 115 4.76 -9.24 24.14
CA PRO A 115 5.81 -9.30 23.13
C PRO A 115 5.38 -10.19 21.97
N LEU A 116 5.79 -9.84 20.77
CA LEU A 116 5.72 -10.73 19.62
C LEU A 116 7.06 -11.43 19.41
N HIS A 117 7.01 -12.63 18.91
CA HIS A 117 8.21 -13.41 18.65
C HIS A 117 8.73 -13.16 17.24
N LEU A 118 10.01 -12.84 17.15
CA LEU A 118 10.79 -12.78 15.93
C LEU A 118 11.96 -13.73 16.09
N ASP A 119 11.88 -14.90 15.47
CA ASP A 119 12.77 -16.02 15.75
C ASP A 119 12.85 -16.30 17.25
N ASN A 120 14.00 -16.14 17.87
CA ASN A 120 14.22 -16.32 19.30
C ASN A 120 14.04 -15.04 20.12
N LEU A 121 13.73 -13.91 19.49
CA LEU A 121 13.57 -12.62 20.15
C LEU A 121 12.11 -12.40 20.57
N SER A 122 11.92 -11.95 21.80
CA SER A 122 10.64 -11.42 22.26
C SER A 122 10.66 -9.90 22.16
N VAL A 123 9.99 -9.35 21.16
CA VAL A 123 10.03 -7.93 20.82
C VAL A 123 8.77 -7.23 21.27
N PHE A 124 8.93 -6.16 22.03
CA PHE A 124 7.87 -5.21 22.36
C PHE A 124 7.90 -4.03 21.40
N LEU A 125 6.72 -3.57 21.03
CA LEU A 125 6.54 -2.36 20.26
C LEU A 125 5.90 -1.29 21.13
N ASN A 126 6.53 -0.13 21.16
CA ASN A 126 5.98 1.10 21.71
C ASN A 126 5.86 2.14 20.60
N ILE A 127 4.70 2.77 20.49
CA ILE A 127 4.44 3.86 19.57
C ILE A 127 4.29 5.12 20.41
N THR A 128 4.97 6.18 20.00
CA THR A 128 4.78 7.51 20.58
C THR A 128 4.22 8.41 19.48
N ASP A 129 2.97 8.84 19.65
CA ASP A 129 2.33 9.85 18.85
C ASP A 129 2.54 11.20 19.55
N LEU A 130 3.39 12.03 18.96
CA LEU A 130 3.80 13.29 19.56
C LEU A 130 2.65 14.31 19.57
N SER A 131 1.82 14.31 18.57
CA SER A 131 0.66 15.19 18.44
C SER A 131 -0.57 14.69 19.19
N GLY A 132 -0.66 13.38 19.45
CA GLY A 132 -1.80 12.73 20.08
C GLY A 132 -3.06 12.71 19.22
N ASN A 133 -2.90 12.84 17.90
CA ASN A 133 -4.03 12.91 16.96
C ASN A 133 -4.40 11.57 16.31
N GLY A 134 -3.62 10.51 16.59
CA GLY A 134 -3.81 9.17 16.04
C GLY A 134 -3.37 9.01 14.58
N LYS A 135 -2.68 10.00 14.03
CA LYS A 135 -2.10 9.97 12.68
C LYS A 135 -0.58 9.85 12.76
N ILE A 136 0.02 9.48 11.66
CA ILE A 136 1.49 9.48 11.53
C ILE A 136 1.95 10.86 11.14
N ASP A 137 2.60 11.53 12.08
CA ASP A 137 3.10 12.88 11.91
C ASP A 137 4.61 12.96 12.14
N ARG A 138 5.15 14.11 11.82
CA ARG A 138 6.55 14.41 12.06
C ARG A 138 6.87 14.37 13.55
N GLY A 139 7.86 13.56 13.90
CA GLY A 139 8.33 13.43 15.27
C GLY A 139 7.78 12.21 16.00
N ASP A 140 6.77 11.56 15.43
CA ASP A 140 6.29 10.28 15.94
C ASP A 140 7.39 9.23 15.88
N SER A 141 7.30 8.27 16.77
CA SER A 141 8.34 7.26 16.85
C SER A 141 7.84 5.87 17.17
N LEU A 142 8.54 4.90 16.63
CA LEU A 142 8.40 3.48 16.90
C LEU A 142 9.61 3.04 17.70
N THR A 143 9.39 2.40 18.83
CA THR A 143 10.47 1.85 19.68
C THR A 143 10.27 0.37 19.80
N PHE A 144 11.28 -0.38 19.36
CA PHE A 144 11.35 -1.83 19.47
C PHE A 144 12.31 -2.19 20.59
N THR A 145 11.84 -2.91 21.59
CA THR A 145 12.68 -3.34 22.73
C THR A 145 12.53 -4.84 22.98
N THR A 146 13.58 -5.45 23.48
CA THR A 146 13.55 -6.84 23.93
C THR A 146 13.54 -6.93 25.45
N CYS A 147 12.95 -8.01 25.99
CA CYS A 147 12.81 -8.21 27.46
C CYS A 147 14.12 -8.49 28.14
N SER A 148 15.19 -8.60 27.80
CA SER A 148 16.43 -9.12 28.34
C SER A 148 17.07 -10.08 27.32
N SER A 149 17.92 -10.94 27.68
CA SER A 149 18.57 -11.87 26.74
C SER A 149 17.57 -12.86 26.11
N PRO A 150 17.58 -13.08 24.77
CA PRO A 150 18.48 -12.46 23.79
C PRO A 150 18.06 -11.04 23.39
N THR A 151 19.04 -10.19 23.10
CA THR A 151 18.86 -8.85 22.55
C THR A 151 19.03 -8.86 21.03
N PHE A 152 18.69 -7.76 20.37
CA PHE A 152 18.97 -7.61 18.94
C PHE A 152 20.45 -7.88 18.62
N VAL A 153 20.68 -8.69 17.61
CA VAL A 153 22.03 -9.07 17.20
C VAL A 153 22.51 -8.08 16.16
N THR A 154 23.55 -7.32 16.45
CA THR A 154 24.06 -6.24 15.57
C THR A 154 24.67 -6.73 14.26
N THR A 155 24.89 -8.02 14.08
CA THR A 155 25.37 -8.60 12.84
C THR A 155 24.24 -8.98 11.87
N LEU A 156 22.99 -8.93 12.34
CA LEU A 156 21.81 -9.23 11.53
C LEU A 156 21.13 -7.92 11.09
N THR A 157 20.58 -7.92 9.89
CA THR A 157 19.81 -6.79 9.39
C THR A 157 18.34 -6.96 9.72
N TYR A 158 17.80 -6.03 10.47
CA TYR A 158 16.38 -5.97 10.78
C TYR A 158 15.74 -4.88 9.92
N THR A 159 14.68 -5.22 9.24
CA THR A 159 13.97 -4.29 8.35
C THR A 159 12.60 -3.98 8.90
N LEU A 160 12.35 -2.69 9.13
CA LEU A 160 11.01 -2.18 9.44
C LEU A 160 10.23 -1.99 8.15
N THR A 161 9.06 -2.57 8.08
CA THR A 161 8.12 -2.36 6.99
C THR A 161 6.77 -1.89 7.54
N LEU A 162 6.28 -0.77 7.04
CA LEU A 162 4.92 -0.31 7.31
C LEU A 162 4.06 -0.62 6.09
N VAL A 163 2.96 -1.33 6.30
CA VAL A 163 2.01 -1.72 5.26
C VAL A 163 0.69 -0.99 5.50
N TYR A 164 0.19 -0.33 4.47
CA TYR A 164 -1.09 0.37 4.52
C TYR A 164 -2.23 -0.61 4.26
N LYS A 165 -3.05 -0.90 5.27
CA LYS A 165 -4.12 -1.90 5.22
C LYS A 165 -5.08 -1.74 4.05
N PRO A 166 -5.57 -0.53 3.70
CA PRO A 166 -6.56 -0.38 2.63
C PRO A 166 -6.07 -0.82 1.26
N THR A 167 -4.77 -0.70 0.99
CA THR A 167 -4.18 -1.07 -0.31
C THR A 167 -3.33 -2.32 -0.26
N GLY A 168 -2.90 -2.74 0.95
CA GLY A 168 -1.90 -3.79 1.13
C GLY A 168 -0.48 -3.39 0.67
N GLY A 169 -0.30 -2.13 0.28
CA GLY A 169 0.98 -1.61 -0.20
C GLY A 169 1.92 -1.24 0.94
N SER A 170 3.22 -1.48 0.76
CA SER A 170 4.24 -0.99 1.67
C SER A 170 4.41 0.52 1.50
N ILE A 171 4.29 1.25 2.60
CA ILE A 171 4.46 2.71 2.65
C ILE A 171 5.84 3.11 3.19
N LEU A 172 6.51 2.19 3.84
CA LEU A 172 7.88 2.31 4.32
C LEU A 172 8.53 0.93 4.31
N SER A 173 9.76 0.86 3.86
CA SER A 173 10.64 -0.28 4.09
C SER A 173 12.05 0.24 4.31
N SER A 174 12.57 0.07 5.50
CA SER A 174 13.87 0.62 5.89
C SER A 174 14.60 -0.31 6.85
N PRO A 175 15.88 -0.59 6.62
CA PRO A 175 16.67 -1.30 7.62
C PRO A 175 16.74 -0.45 8.89
N ILE A 176 16.63 -1.08 10.04
CA ILE A 176 16.72 -0.38 11.33
C ILE A 176 18.19 -0.19 11.70
N PHE A 177 19.03 -1.16 11.37
CA PHE A 177 20.48 -1.13 11.57
C PHE A 177 21.17 -2.19 10.70
#